data_f6437390c03b9f201bfdcc3495611c32
#
_entry.id   f6437390c03b9f201bfdcc3495611c32
#
_cell.length_a   1.000
_cell.length_b   1.000
_cell.length_c   1.000
_cell.angle_alpha   90.00
_cell.angle_beta   90.00
_cell.angle_gamma   90.00
#
_symmetry.space_group_name_H-M   'P 1'
#
loop_
_entity.id
_entity.type
_entity.pdbx_description
1 polymer ?
#
loop_
_entity_poly.entity_id
_entity_poly.type
_entity_poly.pdbx_seq_one_letter_code
_entity_poly.pdbx_strand_id
1 'polypeptide(L)'
;MHTLFSKVFIATVLSLVAAPALAATINLLNVSYDPTREFYREYNKSFAKHWKEKTGDDVVIRQSHGGSGAQARSVAFGLDADIVTLALAYDIDALRLRDELIPEDWQSRLDKNSSPYTSTIVLLVRKGNPKNIQDWNDLAREDVEVITPNPKTSGGARWNYLAAWAYALRQYDNDETKAYDFVRKIFANVSVLDSGARGSTNTFAQRGLGDVLIAWENEAYLSIQQLGNNELEMIVPSLSILAEPPVTLIDKNVDRKGTREVAQSYLENLYSDDAQRLAAKHFYRPSNPDIAAEFSDQFPQIELVTIDEVFGGWTKAQDTHINDGGMFDRIQADLYRK
;
A
#
# COMPACT_ATOMS: atom_id res chain seq x y z
N MET A 1 -50.91 81.66 5.53
CA MET A 1 -50.90 80.58 4.54
C MET A 1 -49.58 79.93 4.60
N HIS A 2 -49.44 78.76 5.38
CA HIS A 2 -48.23 77.97 5.49
C HIS A 2 -48.53 76.59 4.96
N THR A 3 -47.89 76.23 3.84
CA THR A 3 -47.94 74.93 3.20
C THR A 3 -46.89 74.04 3.80
N LEU A 4 -47.26 72.96 4.54
CA LEU A 4 -46.41 71.92 5.00
C LEU A 4 -46.13 70.90 3.84
N PHE A 5 -44.86 70.76 3.47
CA PHE A 5 -44.42 69.68 2.59
C PHE A 5 -44.04 68.48 3.47
N SER A 6 -44.80 67.37 3.39
CA SER A 6 -44.50 66.10 3.99
C SER A 6 -43.50 65.29 3.12
N LYS A 7 -42.28 65.03 3.63
CA LYS A 7 -41.32 64.16 2.95
C LYS A 7 -41.58 62.74 3.34
N VAL A 8 -42.06 61.91 2.42
CA VAL A 8 -42.17 60.47 2.57
C VAL A 8 -40.81 59.88 2.27
N PHE A 9 -40.17 59.24 3.26
CA PHE A 9 -38.96 58.48 3.13
C PHE A 9 -39.33 57.01 2.80
N ILE A 10 -39.10 56.57 1.56
CA ILE A 10 -39.27 55.18 1.14
C ILE A 10 -37.95 54.47 1.47
N ALA A 11 -37.96 53.66 2.52
CA ALA A 11 -36.85 52.75 2.86
C ALA A 11 -36.96 51.50 1.97
N THR A 12 -36.10 51.40 0.96
CA THR A 12 -35.98 50.20 0.12
C THR A 12 -35.18 49.15 0.91
N VAL A 13 -35.86 48.12 1.45
CA VAL A 13 -35.24 46.96 2.05
C VAL A 13 -34.70 46.07 0.91
N LEU A 14 -33.39 46.09 0.75
CA LEU A 14 -32.69 45.16 -0.14
C LEU A 14 -32.64 43.78 0.52
N SER A 15 -33.58 42.90 0.19
CA SER A 15 -33.52 41.48 0.60
C SER A 15 -32.39 40.78 -0.16
N LEU A 16 -31.28 40.51 0.49
CA LEU A 16 -30.24 39.61 -0.03
C LEU A 16 -30.81 38.20 -0.09
N VAL A 17 -31.28 37.81 -1.27
CA VAL A 17 -31.62 36.38 -1.52
C VAL A 17 -30.29 35.65 -1.63
N ALA A 18 -29.89 34.95 -0.57
CA ALA A 18 -28.80 34.00 -0.66
C ALA A 18 -29.24 32.89 -1.62
N ALA A 19 -28.68 32.89 -2.82
CA ALA A 19 -28.86 31.78 -3.76
C ALA A 19 -28.31 30.50 -3.08
N PRO A 20 -29.04 29.38 -3.08
CA PRO A 20 -28.50 28.13 -2.59
C PRO A 20 -27.26 27.81 -3.41
N ALA A 21 -26.11 27.71 -2.78
CA ALA A 21 -24.90 27.18 -3.41
C ALA A 21 -25.25 25.77 -3.88
N LEU A 22 -25.25 25.54 -5.18
CA LEU A 22 -25.39 24.20 -5.73
C LEU A 22 -24.19 23.38 -5.26
N ALA A 23 -24.47 22.29 -4.54
CA ALA A 23 -23.43 21.36 -4.10
C ALA A 23 -22.62 20.89 -5.31
N ALA A 24 -21.31 21.11 -5.30
CA ALA A 24 -20.43 20.67 -6.36
C ALA A 24 -20.14 19.16 -6.21
N THR A 25 -19.98 18.47 -7.33
CA THR A 25 -19.48 17.09 -7.32
C THR A 25 -18.02 17.10 -7.74
N ILE A 26 -17.14 16.77 -6.82
CA ILE A 26 -15.69 16.70 -7.03
C ILE A 26 -15.31 15.26 -7.40
N ASN A 27 -14.48 15.10 -8.42
CA ASN A 27 -13.98 13.78 -8.83
C ASN A 27 -12.50 13.66 -8.51
N LEU A 28 -12.12 12.63 -7.74
CA LEU A 28 -10.75 12.25 -7.47
C LEU A 28 -10.42 10.89 -8.11
N LEU A 29 -9.16 10.72 -8.49
CA LEU A 29 -8.59 9.42 -8.87
C LEU A 29 -7.48 9.06 -7.88
N ASN A 30 -7.69 7.97 -7.11
CA ASN A 30 -6.66 7.33 -6.30
C ASN A 30 -6.05 6.15 -7.08
N VAL A 31 -4.76 6.21 -7.34
CA VAL A 31 -3.98 5.14 -7.98
C VAL A 31 -3.24 4.37 -6.91
N SER A 32 -3.59 3.09 -6.74
CA SER A 32 -3.14 2.26 -5.63
C SER A 32 -2.54 0.93 -6.11
N TYR A 33 -2.00 0.16 -5.19
CA TYR A 33 -1.51 -1.20 -5.45
C TYR A 33 -2.52 -2.26 -4.98
N ASP A 34 -2.37 -3.50 -5.48
CA ASP A 34 -3.41 -4.53 -5.40
C ASP A 34 -3.95 -4.85 -3.98
N PRO A 35 -3.13 -5.04 -2.94
CA PRO A 35 -3.61 -5.44 -1.61
C PRO A 35 -4.56 -4.46 -0.92
N THR A 36 -4.60 -3.20 -1.33
CA THR A 36 -5.43 -2.16 -0.70
C THR A 36 -6.85 -2.06 -1.23
N ARG A 37 -7.22 -2.88 -2.22
CA ARG A 37 -8.47 -2.78 -2.98
C ARG A 37 -9.72 -2.74 -2.09
N GLU A 38 -9.81 -3.65 -1.14
CA GLU A 38 -10.95 -3.79 -0.23
C GLU A 38 -11.01 -2.63 0.77
N PHE A 39 -9.86 -2.25 1.33
CA PHE A 39 -9.73 -1.14 2.25
C PHE A 39 -10.19 0.18 1.61
N TYR A 40 -9.63 0.57 0.49
CA TYR A 40 -10.00 1.84 -0.16
C TYR A 40 -11.44 1.86 -0.69
N ARG A 41 -12.01 0.70 -1.05
CA ARG A 41 -13.43 0.64 -1.40
C ARG A 41 -14.34 1.09 -0.24
N GLU A 42 -14.02 0.70 0.97
CA GLU A 42 -14.77 1.08 2.17
C GLU A 42 -14.38 2.49 2.64
N TYR A 43 -13.08 2.78 2.68
CA TYR A 43 -12.56 4.09 3.06
C TYR A 43 -13.14 5.23 2.21
N ASN A 44 -13.21 5.06 0.90
CA ASN A 44 -13.76 6.07 0.00
C ASN A 44 -15.21 6.43 0.31
N LYS A 45 -16.02 5.45 0.72
CA LYS A 45 -17.40 5.70 1.15
C LYS A 45 -17.44 6.48 2.46
N SER A 46 -16.60 6.11 3.40
CA SER A 46 -16.48 6.80 4.70
C SER A 46 -16.02 8.24 4.51
N PHE A 47 -14.97 8.46 3.70
CA PHE A 47 -14.47 9.79 3.41
C PHE A 47 -15.47 10.65 2.65
N ALA A 48 -16.17 10.11 1.66
CA ALA A 48 -17.18 10.85 0.92
C ALA A 48 -18.30 11.36 1.83
N LYS A 49 -18.72 10.54 2.79
CA LYS A 49 -19.69 10.96 3.83
C LYS A 49 -19.13 12.08 4.71
N HIS A 50 -17.91 11.88 5.24
CA HIS A 50 -17.20 12.88 6.05
C HIS A 50 -17.06 14.22 5.32
N TRP A 51 -16.64 14.20 4.05
CA TRP A 51 -16.49 15.40 3.24
C TRP A 51 -17.81 16.14 3.04
N LYS A 52 -18.88 15.39 2.73
CA LYS A 52 -20.23 15.93 2.58
C LYS A 52 -20.75 16.61 3.86
N GLU A 53 -20.52 15.98 5.02
CA GLU A 53 -20.91 16.53 6.31
C GLU A 53 -20.14 17.80 6.66
N LYS A 54 -18.86 17.87 6.27
CA LYS A 54 -17.96 18.99 6.54
C LYS A 54 -18.21 20.19 5.61
N THR A 55 -18.46 19.96 4.34
CA THR A 55 -18.45 21.03 3.29
C THR A 55 -19.79 21.24 2.60
N GLY A 56 -20.66 20.26 2.61
CA GLY A 56 -21.88 20.23 1.79
C GLY A 56 -21.66 19.72 0.37
N ASP A 57 -20.43 19.53 -0.09
CA ASP A 57 -20.10 19.05 -1.44
C ASP A 57 -20.02 17.53 -1.51
N ASP A 58 -20.35 16.98 -2.69
CA ASP A 58 -20.20 15.56 -2.97
C ASP A 58 -18.81 15.28 -3.56
N VAL A 59 -18.19 14.19 -3.13
CA VAL A 59 -16.94 13.70 -3.72
C VAL A 59 -17.09 12.25 -4.18
N VAL A 60 -16.63 12.00 -5.40
CA VAL A 60 -16.55 10.66 -6.01
C VAL A 60 -15.09 10.28 -6.18
N ILE A 61 -14.64 9.24 -5.46
CA ILE A 61 -13.27 8.76 -5.53
C ILE A 61 -13.23 7.49 -6.39
N ARG A 62 -12.63 7.60 -7.57
CA ARG A 62 -12.33 6.48 -8.45
C ARG A 62 -11.02 5.83 -8.03
N GLN A 63 -10.88 4.53 -8.32
CA GLN A 63 -9.69 3.75 -7.97
C GLN A 63 -9.10 3.07 -9.19
N SER A 64 -7.76 3.04 -9.26
CA SER A 64 -7.00 2.14 -10.13
C SER A 64 -6.12 1.25 -9.25
N HIS A 65 -6.11 -0.06 -9.50
CA HIS A 65 -5.32 -1.03 -8.75
C HIS A 65 -4.51 -1.92 -9.69
N GLY A 66 -3.28 -2.23 -9.27
CA GLY A 66 -2.36 -3.07 -10.01
C GLY A 66 -1.02 -3.20 -9.28
N GLY A 67 -0.02 -3.73 -9.94
CA GLY A 67 1.33 -3.75 -9.39
C GLY A 67 1.85 -2.31 -9.17
N SER A 68 2.42 -2.03 -8.00
CA SER A 68 2.80 -0.67 -7.56
C SER A 68 3.68 0.07 -8.57
N GLY A 69 4.75 -0.58 -9.06
CA GLY A 69 5.63 0.03 -10.07
C GLY A 69 4.93 0.28 -11.43
N ALA A 70 3.96 -0.57 -11.81
CA ALA A 70 3.16 -0.34 -13.02
C ALA A 70 2.20 0.84 -12.84
N GLN A 71 1.61 0.98 -11.67
CA GLN A 71 0.76 2.11 -11.32
C GLN A 71 1.55 3.43 -11.31
N ALA A 72 2.74 3.45 -10.69
CA ALA A 72 3.64 4.61 -10.72
C ALA A 72 3.96 5.02 -12.16
N ARG A 73 4.35 4.06 -13.02
CA ARG A 73 4.61 4.34 -14.43
C ARG A 73 3.39 4.91 -15.14
N SER A 74 2.19 4.37 -14.91
CA SER A 74 0.98 4.89 -15.53
C SER A 74 0.76 6.37 -15.20
N VAL A 75 0.97 6.77 -13.94
CA VAL A 75 0.88 8.18 -13.51
C VAL A 75 1.99 9.01 -14.17
N ALA A 76 3.23 8.53 -14.16
CA ALA A 76 4.36 9.20 -14.79
C ALA A 76 4.16 9.41 -16.30
N PHE A 77 3.39 8.54 -16.96
CA PHE A 77 3.05 8.63 -18.40
C PHE A 77 1.70 9.31 -18.69
N GLY A 78 1.10 9.98 -17.70
CA GLY A 78 -0.03 10.88 -17.91
C GLY A 78 -1.39 10.36 -17.43
N LEU A 79 -1.44 9.27 -16.64
CA LEU A 79 -2.68 8.95 -15.92
C LEU A 79 -2.95 10.05 -14.89
N ASP A 80 -4.09 10.72 -15.06
CA ASP A 80 -4.45 11.93 -14.35
C ASP A 80 -4.93 11.68 -12.91
N ALA A 81 -4.02 11.08 -12.11
CA ALA A 81 -4.25 10.78 -10.71
C ALA A 81 -4.21 12.06 -9.85
N ASP A 82 -5.08 12.13 -8.85
CA ASP A 82 -5.01 13.13 -7.77
C ASP A 82 -4.13 12.64 -6.62
N ILE A 83 -4.20 11.35 -6.34
CA ILE A 83 -3.61 10.69 -5.20
C ILE A 83 -2.94 9.40 -5.66
N VAL A 84 -1.80 9.09 -5.07
CA VAL A 84 -1.17 7.77 -5.14
C VAL A 84 -1.04 7.18 -3.75
N THR A 85 -1.33 5.88 -3.64
CA THR A 85 -1.22 5.08 -2.41
C THR A 85 -0.52 3.78 -2.78
N LEU A 86 0.82 3.83 -2.86
CA LEU A 86 1.63 2.78 -3.46
C LEU A 86 2.32 1.89 -2.40
N ALA A 87 2.93 0.80 -2.82
CA ALA A 87 3.50 -0.18 -1.92
C ALA A 87 4.80 0.27 -1.24
N LEU A 88 5.53 1.22 -1.83
CA LEU A 88 6.86 1.63 -1.36
C LEU A 88 7.27 3.01 -1.89
N ALA A 89 8.12 3.69 -1.13
CA ALA A 89 8.52 5.07 -1.43
C ALA A 89 9.25 5.21 -2.77
N TYR A 90 10.08 4.26 -3.16
CA TYR A 90 10.80 4.33 -4.44
C TYR A 90 9.87 4.45 -5.66
N ASP A 91 8.71 3.78 -5.64
CA ASP A 91 7.74 3.89 -6.72
C ASP A 91 7.11 5.29 -6.79
N ILE A 92 6.95 5.97 -5.65
CA ILE A 92 6.50 7.36 -5.59
C ILE A 92 7.62 8.32 -6.01
N ASP A 93 8.87 8.08 -5.59
CA ASP A 93 10.02 8.90 -5.99
C ASP A 93 10.21 8.96 -7.51
N ALA A 94 9.84 7.90 -8.22
CA ALA A 94 9.86 7.88 -9.69
C ALA A 94 8.98 8.98 -10.32
N LEU A 95 7.93 9.44 -9.63
CA LEU A 95 7.06 10.52 -10.08
C LEU A 95 7.72 11.90 -9.96
N ARG A 96 8.64 12.06 -9.02
CA ARG A 96 9.45 13.28 -8.87
C ARG A 96 10.42 13.47 -10.03
N LEU A 97 11.03 12.38 -10.47
CA LEU A 97 12.04 12.40 -11.53
C LEU A 97 11.48 12.71 -12.92
N ARG A 98 10.17 12.61 -13.07
CA ARG A 98 9.48 12.90 -14.33
C ARG A 98 8.51 14.05 -14.17
N ASP A 99 8.75 15.14 -14.92
CA ASP A 99 7.91 16.34 -14.99
C ASP A 99 7.61 17.01 -13.62
N GLU A 100 8.40 16.69 -12.58
CA GLU A 100 8.23 17.26 -11.23
C GLU A 100 6.76 17.17 -10.75
N LEU A 101 6.14 16.00 -10.92
CA LEU A 101 4.74 15.79 -10.55
C LEU A 101 4.48 15.99 -9.06
N ILE A 102 5.50 15.71 -8.23
CA ILE A 102 5.51 15.88 -6.78
C ILE A 102 6.84 16.52 -6.33
N PRO A 103 6.90 17.24 -5.21
CA PRO A 103 8.13 17.82 -4.71
C PRO A 103 9.02 16.80 -4.03
N GLU A 104 10.25 17.21 -3.71
CA GLU A 104 11.27 16.37 -3.09
C GLU A 104 10.90 15.96 -1.66
N ASP A 105 10.25 16.83 -0.92
CA ASP A 105 9.87 16.66 0.49
C ASP A 105 8.53 15.92 0.69
N TRP A 106 7.96 15.32 -0.37
CA TRP A 106 6.63 14.72 -0.36
C TRP A 106 6.40 13.75 0.82
N GLN A 107 7.41 12.98 1.20
CA GLN A 107 7.31 11.95 2.24
C GLN A 107 7.23 12.54 3.65
N SER A 108 7.74 13.75 3.87
CA SER A 108 7.70 14.43 5.17
C SER A 108 6.42 15.22 5.45
N ARG A 109 5.50 15.25 4.49
CA ARG A 109 4.26 16.07 4.58
C ARG A 109 3.21 15.51 5.52
N LEU A 110 3.22 14.20 5.72
CA LEU A 110 2.31 13.49 6.62
C LEU A 110 3.11 12.70 7.65
N ASP A 111 2.48 12.39 8.76
CA ASP A 111 3.08 11.62 9.84
C ASP A 111 3.58 10.23 9.39
N LYS A 112 4.53 9.68 10.13
CA LYS A 112 5.06 8.33 9.88
C LYS A 112 5.60 8.16 8.46
N ASN A 113 6.36 9.12 7.95
CA ASN A 113 6.89 9.11 6.57
C ASN A 113 5.79 8.94 5.52
N SER A 114 4.65 9.60 5.73
CA SER A 114 3.45 9.48 4.88
C SER A 114 2.88 8.07 4.76
N SER A 115 3.09 7.22 5.79
CA SER A 115 2.56 5.84 5.85
C SER A 115 1.50 5.73 6.94
N PRO A 116 0.22 5.89 6.59
CA PRO A 116 -0.88 5.92 7.57
C PRO A 116 -1.15 4.58 8.24
N TYR A 117 -0.68 3.51 7.68
CA TYR A 117 -0.76 2.14 8.18
C TYR A 117 0.46 1.34 7.73
N THR A 118 0.69 0.20 8.35
CA THR A 118 1.79 -0.71 8.01
C THR A 118 1.28 -2.13 7.78
N SER A 119 2.15 -2.99 7.29
CA SER A 119 1.95 -4.42 7.19
C SER A 119 3.28 -5.14 7.40
N THR A 120 3.28 -6.44 7.24
CA THR A 120 4.50 -7.25 7.23
C THR A 120 4.32 -8.45 6.31
N ILE A 121 5.36 -9.25 6.16
CA ILE A 121 5.36 -10.43 5.32
C ILE A 121 5.22 -11.67 6.20
N VAL A 122 4.30 -12.53 5.80
CA VAL A 122 3.99 -13.81 6.45
C VAL A 122 3.98 -14.94 5.42
N LEU A 123 3.85 -16.16 5.90
CA LEU A 123 3.79 -17.37 5.06
C LEU A 123 2.37 -17.94 5.14
N LEU A 124 1.70 -18.09 4.02
CA LEU A 124 0.38 -18.69 3.95
C LEU A 124 0.50 -20.12 3.42
N VAL A 125 -0.01 -21.08 4.16
CA VAL A 125 0.11 -22.51 3.86
C VAL A 125 -1.25 -23.18 3.77
N ARG A 126 -1.30 -24.39 3.24
CA ARG A 126 -2.50 -25.24 3.24
C ARG A 126 -2.88 -25.63 4.65
N LYS A 127 -4.16 -25.88 4.89
CA LYS A 127 -4.68 -26.33 6.18
C LYS A 127 -3.97 -27.58 6.68
N GLY A 128 -3.58 -27.60 7.96
CA GLY A 128 -2.80 -28.67 8.57
C GLY A 128 -1.33 -28.64 8.20
N ASN A 129 -0.88 -27.63 7.46
CA ASN A 129 0.52 -27.41 7.10
C ASN A 129 1.27 -28.68 6.65
N PRO A 130 0.86 -29.32 5.54
CA PRO A 130 1.37 -30.66 5.16
C PRO A 130 2.88 -30.72 4.96
N LYS A 131 3.52 -29.60 4.64
CA LYS A 131 4.97 -29.48 4.46
C LYS A 131 5.71 -29.10 5.73
N ASN A 132 5.00 -28.91 6.85
CA ASN A 132 5.57 -28.47 8.11
C ASN A 132 6.45 -27.21 7.95
N ILE A 133 5.92 -26.20 7.28
CA ILE A 133 6.57 -24.90 7.11
C ILE A 133 6.46 -24.13 8.43
N GLN A 134 7.58 -23.74 9.01
CA GLN A 134 7.61 -22.99 10.27
C GLN A 134 8.31 -21.64 10.14
N ASP A 135 9.26 -21.52 9.21
CA ASP A 135 10.04 -20.31 9.01
C ASP A 135 10.61 -20.26 7.58
N TRP A 136 11.32 -19.19 7.26
CA TRP A 136 11.97 -18.96 5.97
C TRP A 136 12.89 -20.10 5.52
N ASN A 137 13.57 -20.79 6.45
CA ASN A 137 14.45 -21.92 6.13
C ASN A 137 13.72 -23.05 5.38
N ASP A 138 12.45 -23.27 5.70
CA ASP A 138 11.67 -24.33 5.08
C ASP A 138 11.37 -24.06 3.61
N LEU A 139 11.37 -22.78 3.18
CA LEU A 139 11.14 -22.38 1.80
C LEU A 139 12.32 -22.73 0.87
N ALA A 140 13.51 -22.94 1.45
CA ALA A 140 14.71 -23.34 0.70
C ALA A 140 14.84 -24.87 0.50
N ARG A 141 13.89 -25.67 1.02
CA ARG A 141 13.86 -27.13 0.86
C ARG A 141 13.40 -27.50 -0.56
N GLU A 142 14.01 -28.49 -1.18
CA GLU A 142 13.70 -28.93 -2.56
C GLU A 142 12.30 -29.55 -2.72
N ASP A 143 11.67 -30.00 -1.62
CA ASP A 143 10.33 -30.58 -1.61
C ASP A 143 9.20 -29.54 -1.40
N VAL A 144 9.52 -28.25 -1.34
CA VAL A 144 8.58 -27.16 -1.10
C VAL A 144 8.40 -26.32 -2.35
N GLU A 145 7.16 -26.19 -2.82
CA GLU A 145 6.81 -25.30 -3.93
C GLU A 145 6.34 -23.94 -3.39
N VAL A 146 7.06 -22.87 -3.79
CA VAL A 146 6.83 -21.50 -3.32
C VAL A 146 6.07 -20.69 -4.38
N ILE A 147 5.10 -19.91 -3.95
CA ILE A 147 4.42 -18.90 -4.77
C ILE A 147 4.77 -17.52 -4.23
N THR A 148 5.17 -16.62 -5.11
CA THR A 148 5.41 -15.20 -4.82
C THR A 148 5.32 -14.38 -6.10
N PRO A 149 4.90 -13.11 -6.04
CA PRO A 149 4.91 -12.26 -7.24
C PRO A 149 6.32 -11.86 -7.64
N ASN A 150 6.46 -11.32 -8.86
CA ASN A 150 7.74 -10.92 -9.43
C ASN A 150 8.22 -9.58 -8.87
N PRO A 151 9.40 -9.48 -8.23
CA PRO A 151 9.96 -8.23 -7.71
C PRO A 151 10.21 -7.16 -8.78
N LYS A 152 10.38 -7.53 -10.05
CA LYS A 152 10.55 -6.56 -11.16
C LYS A 152 9.26 -5.80 -11.47
N THR A 153 8.09 -6.34 -11.14
CA THR A 153 6.80 -5.75 -11.51
C THR A 153 5.91 -5.38 -10.32
N SER A 154 6.07 -6.09 -9.20
CA SER A 154 5.26 -5.95 -8.00
C SER A 154 6.05 -5.29 -6.86
N GLY A 155 5.57 -4.16 -6.36
CA GLY A 155 6.11 -3.56 -5.14
C GLY A 155 5.94 -4.45 -3.91
N GLY A 156 4.82 -5.16 -3.81
CA GLY A 156 4.61 -6.16 -2.76
C GLY A 156 5.64 -7.27 -2.78
N ALA A 157 6.04 -7.72 -3.97
CA ALA A 157 7.07 -8.74 -4.14
C ALA A 157 8.47 -8.26 -3.70
N ARG A 158 8.76 -6.96 -3.84
CA ARG A 158 10.03 -6.40 -3.35
C ARG A 158 10.13 -6.53 -1.85
N TRP A 159 9.06 -6.26 -1.12
CA TRP A 159 9.00 -6.49 0.32
C TRP A 159 9.16 -7.97 0.67
N ASN A 160 8.51 -8.89 -0.05
CA ASN A 160 8.65 -10.34 0.15
C ASN A 160 10.11 -10.79 -0.02
N TYR A 161 10.74 -10.35 -1.10
CA TYR A 161 12.14 -10.66 -1.43
C TYR A 161 13.10 -10.10 -0.38
N LEU A 162 12.92 -8.83 0.02
CA LEU A 162 13.78 -8.20 1.02
C LEU A 162 13.58 -8.78 2.43
N ALA A 163 12.37 -9.24 2.77
CA ALA A 163 12.14 -9.95 4.03
C ALA A 163 12.94 -11.26 4.10
N ALA A 164 12.92 -12.05 3.03
CA ALA A 164 13.73 -13.27 2.93
C ALA A 164 15.24 -12.99 3.00
N TRP A 165 15.68 -11.90 2.35
CA TRP A 165 17.09 -11.47 2.40
C TRP A 165 17.51 -11.00 3.79
N ALA A 166 16.67 -10.20 4.46
CA ALA A 166 16.93 -9.74 5.83
C ALA A 166 17.02 -10.90 6.82
N TYR A 167 16.12 -11.88 6.69
CA TYR A 167 16.21 -13.12 7.46
C TYR A 167 17.55 -13.85 7.23
N ALA A 168 17.96 -13.99 5.98
CA ALA A 168 19.24 -14.65 5.64
C ALA A 168 20.45 -13.91 6.21
N LEU A 169 20.47 -12.57 6.13
CA LEU A 169 21.55 -11.76 6.73
C LEU A 169 21.62 -12.01 8.25
N ARG A 170 20.48 -12.05 8.93
CA ARG A 170 20.43 -12.35 10.37
C ARG A 170 20.92 -13.77 10.66
N GLN A 171 20.50 -14.75 9.87
CA GLN A 171 20.86 -16.16 10.04
C GLN A 171 22.35 -16.42 9.80
N TYR A 172 22.99 -15.65 8.93
CA TYR A 172 24.37 -15.87 8.50
C TYR A 172 25.32 -14.72 8.88
N ASP A 173 25.05 -14.02 9.98
CA ASP A 173 25.93 -12.96 10.52
C ASP A 173 26.32 -11.90 9.49
N ASN A 174 25.36 -11.44 8.69
CA ASN A 174 25.51 -10.47 7.61
C ASN A 174 26.42 -10.91 6.44
N ASP A 175 26.57 -12.23 6.23
CA ASP A 175 27.26 -12.78 5.07
C ASP A 175 26.38 -12.68 3.82
N GLU A 176 26.63 -11.68 2.97
CA GLU A 176 25.89 -11.42 1.73
C GLU A 176 25.95 -12.58 0.73
N THR A 177 27.04 -13.35 0.69
CA THR A 177 27.17 -14.52 -0.19
C THR A 177 26.23 -15.62 0.22
N LYS A 178 26.17 -15.89 1.52
CA LYS A 178 25.22 -16.89 2.07
C LYS A 178 23.76 -16.42 1.94
N ALA A 179 23.51 -15.13 2.14
CA ALA A 179 22.18 -14.55 1.92
C ALA A 179 21.74 -14.71 0.45
N TYR A 180 22.62 -14.42 -0.49
CA TYR A 180 22.38 -14.65 -1.92
C TYR A 180 22.04 -16.13 -2.21
N ASP A 181 22.85 -17.07 -1.73
CA ASP A 181 22.63 -18.50 -1.95
C ASP A 181 21.32 -18.99 -1.30
N PHE A 182 20.97 -18.48 -0.15
CA PHE A 182 19.71 -18.78 0.52
C PHE A 182 18.50 -18.30 -0.28
N VAL A 183 18.48 -17.03 -0.68
CA VAL A 183 17.38 -16.46 -1.46
C VAL A 183 17.30 -17.13 -2.84
N ARG A 184 18.44 -17.44 -3.47
CA ARG A 184 18.48 -18.21 -4.72
C ARG A 184 17.83 -19.59 -4.58
N LYS A 185 18.01 -20.29 -3.45
CA LYS A 185 17.34 -21.58 -3.18
C LYS A 185 15.83 -21.40 -3.07
N ILE A 186 15.34 -20.37 -2.38
CA ILE A 186 13.92 -20.06 -2.32
C ILE A 186 13.38 -19.84 -3.74
N PHE A 187 14.05 -19.01 -4.55
CA PHE A 187 13.59 -18.73 -5.92
C PHE A 187 13.76 -19.91 -6.89
N ALA A 188 14.61 -20.88 -6.58
CA ALA A 188 14.65 -22.16 -7.31
C ALA A 188 13.37 -22.98 -7.13
N ASN A 189 12.67 -22.79 -6.02
CA ASN A 189 11.41 -23.45 -5.68
C ASN A 189 10.17 -22.65 -6.14
N VAL A 190 10.35 -21.47 -6.73
CA VAL A 190 9.24 -20.65 -7.23
C VAL A 190 8.81 -21.14 -8.61
N SER A 191 7.62 -21.69 -8.69
CA SER A 191 7.06 -22.23 -9.94
C SER A 191 6.34 -21.17 -10.78
N VAL A 192 5.78 -20.14 -10.17
CA VAL A 192 5.04 -19.05 -10.83
C VAL A 192 5.44 -17.70 -10.25
N LEU A 193 5.82 -16.78 -11.12
CA LEU A 193 6.08 -15.37 -10.81
C LEU A 193 4.96 -14.50 -11.41
N ASP A 194 3.88 -14.34 -10.69
CA ASP A 194 2.77 -13.46 -11.10
C ASP A 194 3.20 -11.98 -11.13
N SER A 195 2.55 -11.16 -11.94
CA SER A 195 2.89 -9.74 -12.11
C SER A 195 2.58 -8.87 -10.89
N GLY A 196 1.73 -9.32 -9.96
CA GLY A 196 1.31 -8.60 -8.77
C GLY A 196 0.85 -9.53 -7.65
N ALA A 197 0.75 -8.98 -6.44
CA ALA A 197 0.42 -9.74 -5.22
C ALA A 197 -0.92 -10.48 -5.34
N ARG A 198 -1.98 -9.83 -5.84
CA ARG A 198 -3.29 -10.47 -6.03
C ARG A 198 -3.24 -11.64 -7.03
N GLY A 199 -2.38 -11.57 -8.05
CA GLY A 199 -2.13 -12.68 -8.98
C GLY A 199 -1.63 -13.92 -8.24
N SER A 200 -0.59 -13.75 -7.42
CA SER A 200 -0.02 -14.85 -6.62
C SER A 200 -0.99 -15.39 -5.58
N THR A 201 -1.77 -14.53 -4.93
CA THR A 201 -2.85 -14.96 -4.03
C THR A 201 -3.86 -15.84 -4.78
N ASN A 202 -4.29 -15.45 -5.97
CA ASN A 202 -5.21 -16.25 -6.78
C ASN A 202 -4.58 -17.56 -7.25
N THR A 203 -3.31 -17.53 -7.67
CA THR A 203 -2.56 -18.74 -8.06
C THR A 203 -2.48 -19.73 -6.92
N PHE A 204 -2.16 -19.26 -5.72
CA PHE A 204 -2.11 -20.11 -4.54
C PHE A 204 -3.51 -20.51 -4.06
N ALA A 205 -4.33 -19.54 -3.66
CA ALA A 205 -5.57 -19.79 -2.93
C ALA A 205 -6.68 -20.36 -3.81
N GLN A 206 -6.84 -19.89 -5.07
CA GLN A 206 -7.94 -20.28 -5.93
C GLN A 206 -7.58 -21.40 -6.91
N ARG A 207 -6.36 -21.37 -7.48
CA ARG A 207 -5.91 -22.41 -8.42
C ARG A 207 -5.29 -23.62 -7.73
N GLY A 208 -4.98 -23.51 -6.44
CA GLY A 208 -4.45 -24.61 -5.64
C GLY A 208 -2.98 -24.96 -5.92
N LEU A 209 -2.20 -24.06 -6.54
CA LEU A 209 -0.79 -24.26 -6.84
C LEU A 209 0.09 -23.86 -5.66
N GLY A 210 1.21 -24.58 -5.50
CA GLY A 210 2.21 -24.33 -4.46
C GLY A 210 1.84 -24.83 -3.07
N ASP A 211 2.85 -24.99 -2.25
CA ASP A 211 2.75 -25.40 -0.84
C ASP A 211 2.68 -24.21 0.10
N VAL A 212 3.37 -23.11 -0.27
CA VAL A 212 3.45 -21.89 0.52
C VAL A 212 3.40 -20.65 -0.37
N LEU A 213 2.63 -19.64 0.06
CA LEU A 213 2.64 -18.31 -0.51
C LEU A 213 3.36 -17.36 0.43
N ILE A 214 4.38 -16.66 -0.08
CA ILE A 214 4.95 -15.51 0.61
C ILE A 214 3.99 -14.34 0.38
N ALA A 215 3.33 -13.89 1.43
CA ALA A 215 2.22 -12.93 1.35
C ALA A 215 2.39 -11.76 2.31
N TRP A 216 1.75 -10.65 1.97
CA TRP A 216 1.47 -9.61 2.93
C TRP A 216 0.46 -10.12 3.96
N GLU A 217 0.60 -9.68 5.21
CA GLU A 217 -0.26 -10.11 6.32
C GLU A 217 -1.74 -9.88 6.04
N ASN A 218 -2.10 -8.71 5.51
CA ASN A 218 -3.49 -8.40 5.16
C ASN A 218 -4.04 -9.30 4.04
N GLU A 219 -3.25 -9.67 3.03
CA GLU A 219 -3.66 -10.62 1.98
C GLU A 219 -3.84 -12.03 2.55
N ALA A 220 -2.99 -12.45 3.48
CA ALA A 220 -3.12 -13.75 4.14
C ALA A 220 -4.42 -13.84 4.93
N TYR A 221 -4.73 -12.86 5.78
CA TYR A 221 -6.00 -12.80 6.51
C TYR A 221 -7.21 -12.75 5.59
N LEU A 222 -7.15 -11.93 4.54
CA LEU A 222 -8.23 -11.81 3.58
C LEU A 222 -8.48 -13.14 2.86
N SER A 223 -7.41 -13.86 2.48
CA SER A 223 -7.51 -15.17 1.82
C SER A 223 -8.13 -16.22 2.75
N ILE A 224 -7.73 -16.27 4.02
CA ILE A 224 -8.31 -17.15 5.02
C ILE A 224 -9.81 -16.85 5.20
N GLN A 225 -10.16 -15.56 5.30
CA GLN A 225 -11.56 -15.15 5.46
C GLN A 225 -12.42 -15.49 4.24
N GLN A 226 -11.91 -15.32 3.02
CA GLN A 226 -12.65 -15.56 1.77
C GLN A 226 -12.87 -17.05 1.48
N LEU A 227 -11.91 -17.92 1.79
CA LEU A 227 -12.00 -19.37 1.57
C LEU A 227 -12.61 -20.10 2.78
N GLY A 228 -12.83 -19.38 3.87
CA GLY A 228 -13.17 -19.99 5.16
C GLY A 228 -11.95 -20.55 5.90
N ASN A 229 -12.02 -20.60 7.23
CA ASN A 229 -10.91 -20.93 8.11
C ASN A 229 -10.40 -22.40 8.00
N ASN A 230 -10.94 -23.19 7.07
CA ASN A 230 -10.61 -24.62 6.95
C ASN A 230 -9.70 -24.96 5.76
N GLU A 231 -9.28 -23.98 4.96
CA GLU A 231 -8.50 -24.25 3.74
C GLU A 231 -7.05 -23.77 3.85
N LEU A 232 -6.79 -22.72 4.62
CA LEU A 232 -5.48 -22.07 4.72
C LEU A 232 -5.13 -21.76 6.16
N GLU A 233 -3.81 -21.70 6.44
CA GLU A 233 -3.23 -21.29 7.72
C GLU A 233 -2.12 -20.27 7.48
N MET A 234 -2.01 -19.29 8.38
CA MET A 234 -0.94 -18.31 8.36
C MET A 234 0.17 -18.74 9.33
N ILE A 235 1.37 -18.80 8.83
CA ILE A 235 2.59 -19.02 9.62
C ILE A 235 3.30 -17.67 9.76
N VAL A 236 3.58 -17.30 11.00
CA VAL A 236 4.32 -16.08 11.33
C VAL A 236 5.79 -16.44 11.42
N PRO A 237 6.65 -15.91 10.54
CA PRO A 237 8.07 -16.21 10.57
C PRO A 237 8.76 -15.60 11.79
N SER A 238 9.94 -16.09 12.16
CA SER A 238 10.70 -15.58 13.30
C SER A 238 11.16 -14.15 13.14
N LEU A 239 11.38 -13.70 11.89
CA LEU A 239 11.74 -12.34 11.51
C LEU A 239 11.07 -11.96 10.21
N SER A 240 10.62 -10.71 10.10
CA SER A 240 10.11 -10.15 8.86
C SER A 240 10.49 -8.67 8.72
N ILE A 241 9.95 -8.00 7.72
CA ILE A 241 10.22 -6.59 7.43
C ILE A 241 8.98 -5.75 7.72
N LEU A 242 9.16 -4.56 8.30
CA LEU A 242 8.11 -3.56 8.44
C LEU A 242 7.81 -2.97 7.06
N ALA A 243 6.67 -3.32 6.50
CA ALA A 243 6.21 -2.76 5.24
C ALA A 243 5.44 -1.45 5.51
N GLU A 244 5.96 -0.35 4.98
CA GLU A 244 5.43 1.01 5.15
C GLU A 244 4.95 1.55 3.80
N PRO A 245 3.69 1.25 3.39
CA PRO A 245 3.14 1.73 2.13
C PRO A 245 2.78 3.23 2.24
N PRO A 246 3.49 4.10 1.51
CA PRO A 246 3.28 5.53 1.62
C PRO A 246 2.19 6.04 0.71
N VAL A 247 1.69 7.23 1.05
CA VAL A 247 0.64 7.95 0.31
C VAL A 247 1.06 9.38 0.02
N THR A 248 0.66 9.93 -1.12
CA THR A 248 0.82 11.36 -1.41
C THR A 248 -0.17 11.84 -2.46
N LEU A 249 -0.39 13.14 -2.53
CA LEU A 249 -1.11 13.77 -3.65
C LEU A 249 -0.14 14.06 -4.81
N ILE A 250 -0.68 14.13 -6.01
CA ILE A 250 0.06 14.51 -7.21
C ILE A 250 -0.10 16.01 -7.41
N ASP A 251 0.87 16.79 -6.90
CA ASP A 251 0.80 18.24 -6.79
C ASP A 251 0.39 18.93 -8.09
N LYS A 252 1.07 18.60 -9.17
CA LYS A 252 0.81 19.20 -10.48
C LYS A 252 -0.61 18.93 -10.98
N ASN A 253 -1.15 17.75 -10.70
CA ASN A 253 -2.49 17.38 -11.13
C ASN A 253 -3.56 18.04 -10.28
N VAL A 254 -3.43 17.99 -8.94
CA VAL A 254 -4.44 18.57 -8.05
C VAL A 254 -4.53 20.08 -8.18
N ASP A 255 -3.40 20.77 -8.46
CA ASP A 255 -3.39 22.21 -8.73
C ASP A 255 -4.11 22.55 -10.03
N ARG A 256 -3.77 21.82 -11.11
CA ARG A 256 -4.42 22.00 -12.42
C ARG A 256 -5.92 21.71 -12.38
N LYS A 257 -6.33 20.71 -11.59
CA LYS A 257 -7.73 20.26 -11.46
C LYS A 257 -8.52 21.06 -10.43
N GLY A 258 -7.85 21.82 -9.55
CA GLY A 258 -8.49 22.50 -8.41
C GLY A 258 -8.98 21.54 -7.32
N THR A 259 -8.38 20.35 -7.20
CA THR A 259 -8.79 19.29 -6.27
C THR A 259 -7.87 19.18 -5.04
N ARG A 260 -6.91 20.10 -4.87
CA ARG A 260 -5.89 20.03 -3.80
C ARG A 260 -6.52 19.91 -2.41
N GLU A 261 -7.49 20.76 -2.08
CA GLU A 261 -8.08 20.79 -0.73
C GLU A 261 -8.70 19.43 -0.35
N VAL A 262 -9.53 18.89 -1.23
CA VAL A 262 -10.20 17.60 -0.98
C VAL A 262 -9.20 16.43 -1.00
N ALA A 263 -8.20 16.46 -1.89
CA ALA A 263 -7.17 15.43 -1.96
C ALA A 263 -6.28 15.42 -0.70
N GLN A 264 -5.90 16.60 -0.21
CA GLN A 264 -5.15 16.74 1.03
C GLN A 264 -5.99 16.26 2.23
N SER A 265 -7.24 16.70 2.33
CA SER A 265 -8.15 16.24 3.39
C SER A 265 -8.36 14.72 3.35
N TYR A 266 -8.40 14.11 2.16
CA TYR A 266 -8.48 12.66 2.00
C TYR A 266 -7.26 11.96 2.61
N LEU A 267 -6.06 12.45 2.37
CA LEU A 267 -4.84 11.86 2.92
C LEU A 267 -4.72 12.09 4.44
N GLU A 268 -5.02 13.30 4.92
CA GLU A 268 -5.02 13.60 6.35
C GLU A 268 -6.03 12.75 7.12
N ASN A 269 -7.21 12.52 6.56
CA ASN A 269 -8.25 11.69 7.18
C ASN A 269 -7.88 10.21 7.32
N LEU A 270 -6.87 9.70 6.58
CA LEU A 270 -6.33 8.35 6.79
C LEU A 270 -5.72 8.16 8.19
N TYR A 271 -5.33 9.23 8.86
CA TYR A 271 -4.78 9.23 10.22
C TYR A 271 -5.86 9.44 11.31
N SER A 272 -7.12 9.65 10.94
CA SER A 272 -8.22 9.72 11.91
C SER A 272 -8.46 8.37 12.58
N ASP A 273 -8.93 8.39 13.81
CA ASP A 273 -9.22 7.17 14.57
C ASP A 273 -10.15 6.20 13.82
N ASP A 274 -11.17 6.72 13.16
CA ASP A 274 -12.11 5.91 12.38
C ASP A 274 -11.43 5.26 11.16
N ALA A 275 -10.58 5.98 10.45
CA ALA A 275 -9.82 5.43 9.33
C ALA A 275 -8.77 4.41 9.79
N GLN A 276 -8.15 4.63 10.95
CA GLN A 276 -7.20 3.69 11.55
C GLN A 276 -7.90 2.39 12.01
N ARG A 277 -9.09 2.48 12.62
CA ARG A 277 -9.92 1.29 12.92
C ARG A 277 -10.34 0.57 11.63
N LEU A 278 -10.67 1.32 10.58
CA LEU A 278 -10.99 0.74 9.29
C LEU A 278 -9.78 0.03 8.66
N ALA A 279 -8.58 0.59 8.78
CA ALA A 279 -7.35 -0.07 8.35
C ALA A 279 -7.16 -1.41 9.08
N ALA A 280 -7.33 -1.44 10.42
CA ALA A 280 -7.27 -2.67 11.21
C ALA A 280 -8.33 -3.70 10.81
N LYS A 281 -9.56 -3.26 10.53
CA LYS A 281 -10.65 -4.13 10.01
C LYS A 281 -10.25 -4.83 8.71
N HIS A 282 -9.43 -4.17 7.88
CA HIS A 282 -8.88 -4.70 6.63
C HIS A 282 -7.48 -5.29 6.82
N PHE A 283 -7.12 -5.63 8.06
CA PHE A 283 -5.88 -6.30 8.43
C PHE A 283 -4.58 -5.51 8.13
N TYR A 284 -4.67 -4.18 8.04
CA TYR A 284 -3.51 -3.31 8.11
C TYR A 284 -3.24 -2.90 9.55
N ARG A 285 -1.98 -2.84 9.94
CA ARG A 285 -1.57 -2.42 11.27
C ARG A 285 -1.70 -0.90 11.38
N PRO A 286 -2.53 -0.37 12.29
CA PRO A 286 -2.67 1.07 12.47
C PRO A 286 -1.34 1.73 12.85
N SER A 287 -1.09 2.94 12.34
CA SER A 287 0.06 3.75 12.76
C SER A 287 -0.18 4.50 14.07
N ASN A 288 -1.45 4.69 14.45
CA ASN A 288 -1.85 5.24 15.74
C ASN A 288 -1.71 4.17 16.83
N PRO A 289 -0.83 4.35 17.84
CA PRO A 289 -0.58 3.34 18.87
C PRO A 289 -1.79 3.03 19.74
N ASP A 290 -2.66 4.01 20.00
CA ASP A 290 -3.86 3.81 20.81
C ASP A 290 -4.86 2.91 20.08
N ILE A 291 -5.04 3.16 18.78
CA ILE A 291 -5.90 2.30 17.94
C ILE A 291 -5.24 0.93 17.73
N ALA A 292 -3.92 0.87 17.53
CA ALA A 292 -3.21 -0.42 17.42
C ALA A 292 -3.41 -1.30 18.65
N ALA A 293 -3.47 -0.70 19.84
CA ALA A 293 -3.74 -1.42 21.09
C ALA A 293 -5.14 -2.06 21.14
N GLU A 294 -6.15 -1.44 20.50
CA GLU A 294 -7.51 -2.00 20.39
C GLU A 294 -7.53 -3.34 19.60
N PHE A 295 -6.53 -3.56 18.73
CA PHE A 295 -6.41 -4.72 17.84
C PHE A 295 -5.21 -5.61 18.13
N SER A 296 -4.64 -5.51 19.34
CA SER A 296 -3.45 -6.29 19.73
C SER A 296 -3.61 -7.81 19.59
N ASP A 297 -4.80 -8.33 19.80
CA ASP A 297 -5.10 -9.75 19.66
C ASP A 297 -5.19 -10.22 18.20
N GLN A 298 -5.40 -9.28 17.27
CA GLN A 298 -5.50 -9.59 15.83
C GLN A 298 -4.14 -9.76 15.20
N PHE A 299 -3.13 -8.99 15.63
CA PHE A 299 -1.83 -8.94 15.00
C PHE A 299 -0.78 -9.67 15.84
N PRO A 300 -0.17 -10.74 15.32
CA PRO A 300 0.85 -11.46 16.05
C PRO A 300 2.07 -10.59 16.31
N GLN A 301 2.74 -10.86 17.43
CA GLN A 301 4.05 -10.28 17.71
C GLN A 301 5.08 -10.95 16.81
N ILE A 302 5.89 -10.13 16.14
CA ILE A 302 6.92 -10.56 15.20
C ILE A 302 8.11 -9.62 15.29
N GLU A 303 9.32 -10.14 15.20
CA GLU A 303 10.51 -9.31 15.06
C GLU A 303 10.53 -8.68 13.67
N LEU A 304 10.51 -7.36 13.62
CA LEU A 304 10.50 -6.58 12.38
C LEU A 304 11.78 -5.78 12.23
N VAL A 305 12.38 -5.85 11.07
CA VAL A 305 13.45 -4.94 10.65
C VAL A 305 12.90 -3.89 9.70
N THR A 306 13.56 -2.75 9.61
CA THR A 306 13.17 -1.69 8.66
C THR A 306 14.04 -1.73 7.40
N ILE A 307 13.53 -1.11 6.33
CA ILE A 307 14.29 -0.96 5.07
C ILE A 307 15.56 -0.13 5.29
N ASP A 308 15.51 0.85 6.19
CA ASP A 308 16.65 1.73 6.47
C ASP A 308 17.74 1.02 7.27
N GLU A 309 17.36 0.26 8.31
CA GLU A 309 18.31 -0.46 9.17
C GLU A 309 19.11 -1.53 8.42
N VAL A 310 18.46 -2.31 7.57
CA VAL A 310 19.09 -3.46 6.91
C VAL A 310 19.66 -3.10 5.55
N PHE A 311 18.95 -2.28 4.77
CA PHE A 311 19.31 -2.03 3.37
C PHE A 311 19.79 -0.61 3.10
N GLY A 312 19.76 0.29 4.09
CA GLY A 312 20.14 1.69 3.96
C GLY A 312 19.16 2.51 3.11
N GLY A 313 17.87 2.13 3.15
CA GLY A 313 16.77 2.81 2.48
C GLY A 313 16.44 2.25 1.09
N TRP A 314 15.28 2.72 0.56
CA TRP A 314 14.74 2.18 -0.69
C TRP A 314 15.61 2.40 -1.90
N THR A 315 16.26 3.56 -2.04
CA THR A 315 17.12 3.82 -3.20
C THR A 315 18.25 2.79 -3.28
N LYS A 316 18.94 2.56 -2.16
CA LYS A 316 20.05 1.59 -2.10
C LYS A 316 19.54 0.15 -2.29
N ALA A 317 18.42 -0.20 -1.65
CA ALA A 317 17.81 -1.53 -1.81
C ALA A 317 17.42 -1.81 -3.27
N GLN A 318 16.80 -0.85 -3.92
CA GLN A 318 16.39 -0.95 -5.32
C GLN A 318 17.59 -1.10 -6.26
N ASP A 319 18.63 -0.27 -6.09
CA ASP A 319 19.83 -0.30 -6.92
C ASP A 319 20.60 -1.62 -6.75
N THR A 320 20.73 -2.09 -5.52
CA THR A 320 21.46 -3.33 -5.21
C THR A 320 20.71 -4.57 -5.67
N HIS A 321 19.40 -4.61 -5.44
CA HIS A 321 18.67 -5.86 -5.56
C HIS A 321 17.78 -5.97 -6.78
N ILE A 322 17.15 -4.87 -7.25
CA ILE A 322 16.01 -4.94 -8.16
C ILE A 322 16.29 -4.33 -9.53
N ASN A 323 17.06 -3.24 -9.60
CA ASN A 323 17.40 -2.60 -10.88
C ASN A 323 18.12 -3.57 -11.81
N ASP A 324 18.19 -3.24 -13.10
CA ASP A 324 18.80 -4.10 -14.10
C ASP A 324 20.25 -4.47 -13.74
N GLY A 325 20.54 -5.76 -13.74
CA GLY A 325 21.80 -6.32 -13.28
C GLY A 325 21.96 -6.44 -11.75
N GLY A 326 20.93 -6.11 -10.98
CA GLY A 326 20.89 -6.29 -9.53
C GLY A 326 20.89 -7.76 -9.10
N MET A 327 20.85 -7.99 -7.78
CA MET A 327 20.94 -9.34 -7.21
C MET A 327 19.83 -10.27 -7.70
N PHE A 328 18.60 -9.75 -7.86
CA PHE A 328 17.50 -10.55 -8.37
C PHE A 328 17.73 -11.04 -9.80
N ASP A 329 18.24 -10.18 -10.69
CA ASP A 329 18.58 -10.59 -12.07
C ASP A 329 19.69 -11.64 -12.10
N ARG A 330 20.68 -11.54 -11.21
CA ARG A 330 21.75 -12.55 -11.07
C ARG A 330 21.19 -13.89 -10.61
N ILE A 331 20.29 -13.88 -9.60
CA ILE A 331 19.58 -15.08 -9.14
C ILE A 331 18.85 -15.74 -10.32
N GLN A 332 18.08 -14.97 -11.07
CA GLN A 332 17.34 -15.50 -12.24
C GLN A 332 18.31 -16.08 -13.29
N ALA A 333 19.39 -15.38 -13.60
CA ALA A 333 20.40 -15.84 -14.54
C ALA A 333 21.05 -17.16 -14.10
N ASP A 334 21.35 -17.31 -12.81
CA ASP A 334 21.96 -18.55 -12.26
C ASP A 334 20.97 -19.73 -12.27
N LEU A 335 19.66 -19.46 -12.10
CA LEU A 335 18.62 -20.49 -12.18
C LEU A 335 18.38 -20.98 -13.62
N TYR A 336 18.54 -20.11 -14.63
CA TYR A 336 18.36 -20.46 -16.04
C TYR A 336 19.60 -21.10 -16.71
N ARG A 337 20.75 -21.09 -16.05
CA ARG A 337 22.00 -21.70 -16.57
C ARG A 337 22.12 -23.21 -16.31
N LYS A 338 21.08 -23.87 -15.81
CA LYS A 338 21.07 -25.33 -15.53
C LYS A 338 20.81 -26.14 -16.77
#